data_8bff376d0b3065599e853bd6f6266407
#
_entry.id   8bff376d0b3065599e853bd6f6266407
#
_cell.length_a   1.000
_cell.length_b   1.000
_cell.length_c   1.000
_cell.angle_alpha   90.00
_cell.angle_beta   90.00
_cell.angle_gamma   90.00
#
_symmetry.space_group_name_H-M   'P 1'
#
loop_
_entity.id
_entity.type
_entity.pdbx_description
1 polymer ?
#
loop_
_entity_poly.entity_id
_entity_poly.type
_entity_poly.pdbx_seq_one_letter_code
_entity_poly.pdbx_strand_id
1 'polypeptide(L)'
;VHAYFMQPFIIPTSSLEKSLLVGDFLLVSKFHYGARTPQTVVSFPMVHDTIPVIKKRSYLKKPQLPYSRFPGFQKIKRNDIVVFSWPADTVRQFFKKEAGVVKPIDKKSNYVKRCVAIPGDTLTIEDGIIHINGKKSIMPDRAKPLYGYTAYSYKGVSARKLKELGYADLNRKFVINNISQPILNALIPYITGFASQDPSNYQIYTGPKGLPIEIVRKYRIQAKELLETVKTLFLTINESKQLV
;
A
#
# COMPACT_ATOMS: atom_id res chain seq x y z
N VAL A 1 -13.46 -22.26 9.35
CA VAL A 1 -12.88 -22.10 8.01
C VAL A 1 -11.73 -21.09 8.05
N HIS A 2 -11.95 -19.83 8.53
CA HIS A 2 -10.96 -18.74 8.48
C HIS A 2 -9.67 -19.02 9.27
N ALA A 3 -9.73 -19.77 10.37
CA ALA A 3 -8.53 -20.04 11.18
C ALA A 3 -7.56 -21.01 10.50
N TYR A 4 -8.08 -22.05 9.85
CA TYR A 4 -7.27 -23.20 9.40
C TYR A 4 -7.19 -23.38 7.90
N PHE A 5 -8.18 -22.92 7.14
CA PHE A 5 -8.24 -23.19 5.71
C PHE A 5 -7.91 -21.95 4.87
N MET A 6 -8.82 -21.01 4.78
CA MET A 6 -8.70 -19.87 3.88
C MET A 6 -9.22 -18.60 4.56
N GLN A 7 -8.56 -17.49 4.28
CA GLN A 7 -8.95 -16.18 4.78
C GLN A 7 -8.92 -15.15 3.65
N PRO A 8 -10.01 -14.41 3.42
CA PRO A 8 -10.03 -13.30 2.47
C PRO A 8 -9.29 -12.09 3.04
N PHE A 9 -8.56 -11.39 2.17
CA PHE A 9 -7.90 -10.12 2.45
C PHE A 9 -8.11 -9.19 1.25
N ILE A 10 -8.05 -7.89 1.52
CA ILE A 10 -8.02 -6.84 0.51
C ILE A 10 -6.62 -6.25 0.52
N ILE A 11 -6.05 -5.95 -0.65
CA ILE A 11 -4.75 -5.29 -0.79
C ILE A 11 -4.91 -3.79 -0.54
N PRO A 12 -4.35 -3.23 0.55
CA PRO A 12 -4.49 -1.81 0.87
C PRO A 12 -3.36 -0.95 0.31
N THR A 13 -2.26 -1.54 -0.16
CA THR A 13 -1.03 -0.81 -0.53
C THR A 13 -0.42 -1.33 -1.82
N SER A 14 0.29 -0.45 -2.53
CA SER A 14 0.93 -0.71 -3.83
C SER A 14 2.28 -1.44 -3.73
N SER A 15 2.67 -1.97 -2.58
CA SER A 15 4.01 -2.58 -2.40
C SER A 15 4.28 -3.83 -3.25
N LEU A 16 3.26 -4.42 -3.86
CA LEU A 16 3.32 -5.50 -4.86
C LEU A 16 2.67 -5.07 -6.18
N GLU A 17 2.67 -3.75 -6.46
CA GLU A 17 2.16 -3.17 -7.71
C GLU A 17 2.66 -3.96 -8.93
N LYS A 18 1.83 -4.03 -9.97
CA LYS A 18 2.03 -4.87 -11.17
C LYS A 18 1.95 -6.40 -10.93
N SER A 19 2.04 -6.87 -9.67
CA SER A 19 1.76 -8.28 -9.32
C SER A 19 0.40 -8.45 -8.66
N LEU A 20 0.09 -7.57 -7.72
CA LEU A 20 -1.20 -7.46 -7.01
C LEU A 20 -1.56 -5.99 -6.93
N LEU A 21 -2.76 -5.63 -7.35
CA LEU A 21 -3.21 -4.24 -7.39
C LEU A 21 -3.90 -3.84 -6.08
N VAL A 22 -3.87 -2.55 -5.78
CA VAL A 22 -4.64 -2.00 -4.66
C VAL A 22 -6.13 -2.22 -4.92
N GLY A 23 -6.83 -2.79 -3.94
CA GLY A 23 -8.25 -3.15 -4.05
C GLY A 23 -8.50 -4.60 -4.46
N ASP A 24 -7.48 -5.36 -4.88
CA ASP A 24 -7.63 -6.78 -5.17
C ASP A 24 -8.07 -7.57 -3.95
N PHE A 25 -8.97 -8.52 -4.16
CA PHE A 25 -9.37 -9.50 -3.15
C PHE A 25 -8.50 -10.74 -3.26
N LEU A 26 -7.85 -11.09 -2.16
CA LEU A 26 -7.02 -12.28 -2.06
C LEU A 26 -7.70 -13.32 -1.18
N LEU A 27 -7.70 -14.56 -1.62
CA LEU A 27 -8.05 -15.70 -0.80
C LEU A 27 -6.76 -16.42 -0.38
N VAL A 28 -6.34 -16.18 0.87
CA VAL A 28 -5.07 -16.71 1.40
C VAL A 28 -5.29 -18.10 1.97
N SER A 29 -4.59 -19.08 1.40
CA SER A 29 -4.57 -20.46 1.90
C SER A 29 -3.63 -20.57 3.11
N LYS A 30 -4.11 -21.19 4.18
CA LYS A 30 -3.33 -21.44 5.39
C LYS A 30 -2.73 -22.86 5.47
N PHE A 31 -3.27 -23.77 4.73
CA PHE A 31 -2.82 -25.17 4.78
C PHE A 31 -1.58 -25.45 3.94
N HIS A 32 -1.27 -24.66 2.90
CA HIS A 32 -0.08 -24.88 2.08
C HIS A 32 1.20 -24.89 2.91
N TYR A 33 1.38 -23.89 3.78
CA TYR A 33 2.54 -23.82 4.68
C TYR A 33 2.24 -24.29 6.11
N GLY A 34 1.11 -24.98 6.31
CA GLY A 34 0.62 -25.42 7.60
C GLY A 34 -0.13 -24.32 8.37
N ALA A 35 -1.36 -24.64 8.75
CA ALA A 35 -2.20 -23.72 9.52
C ALA A 35 -1.65 -23.56 10.94
N ARG A 36 -1.59 -22.31 11.41
CA ARG A 36 -1.22 -22.00 12.80
C ARG A 36 -2.45 -22.10 13.70
N THR A 37 -2.31 -22.76 14.84
CA THR A 37 -3.37 -22.78 15.84
C THR A 37 -3.54 -21.39 16.46
N PRO A 38 -4.81 -20.93 16.70
CA PRO A 38 -5.03 -19.69 17.42
C PRO A 38 -4.45 -19.79 18.84
N GLN A 39 -3.69 -18.77 19.24
CA GLN A 39 -3.11 -18.72 20.58
C GLN A 39 -4.02 -18.00 21.58
N THR A 40 -4.77 -17.00 21.10
CA THR A 40 -5.66 -16.20 21.91
C THR A 40 -6.99 -16.93 22.13
N VAL A 41 -7.20 -17.43 23.35
CA VAL A 41 -8.37 -18.24 23.70
C VAL A 41 -9.65 -17.40 23.75
N VAL A 42 -9.58 -16.22 24.35
CA VAL A 42 -10.72 -15.34 24.55
C VAL A 42 -10.60 -14.13 23.64
N SER A 43 -11.42 -14.09 22.60
CA SER A 43 -11.49 -12.93 21.70
C SER A 43 -12.91 -12.74 21.17
N PHE A 44 -13.26 -11.47 20.90
CA PHE A 44 -14.53 -11.15 20.29
C PHE A 44 -14.57 -11.69 18.85
N PRO A 45 -15.64 -12.40 18.44
CA PRO A 45 -15.73 -13.01 17.14
C PRO A 45 -15.69 -11.96 16.03
N MET A 46 -15.03 -12.27 14.91
CA MET A 46 -14.90 -11.43 13.72
C MET A 46 -14.20 -10.07 13.91
N VAL A 47 -13.67 -9.79 15.11
CA VAL A 47 -12.91 -8.55 15.38
C VAL A 47 -11.45 -8.88 15.65
N HIS A 48 -10.56 -8.26 14.87
CA HIS A 48 -9.12 -8.60 14.93
C HIS A 48 -8.42 -8.04 16.17
N ASP A 49 -8.48 -6.75 16.41
CA ASP A 49 -7.74 -6.07 17.49
C ASP A 49 -8.63 -5.18 18.36
N THR A 50 -9.34 -4.23 17.76
CA THR A 50 -10.11 -3.21 18.48
C THR A 50 -11.57 -3.23 18.06
N ILE A 51 -12.49 -3.27 19.03
CA ILE A 51 -13.93 -3.22 18.78
C ILE A 51 -14.29 -1.81 18.27
N PRO A 52 -14.90 -1.67 17.07
CA PRO A 52 -15.07 -0.38 16.39
C PRO A 52 -15.85 0.64 17.22
N VAL A 53 -16.95 0.22 17.88
CA VAL A 53 -17.87 1.11 18.61
C VAL A 53 -17.25 1.62 19.91
N ILE A 54 -16.78 0.71 20.76
CA ILE A 54 -16.27 1.02 22.10
C ILE A 54 -14.77 1.28 22.15
N LYS A 55 -14.07 1.17 21.03
CA LYS A 55 -12.61 1.38 20.88
C LYS A 55 -11.75 0.66 21.93
N LYS A 56 -12.29 -0.43 22.52
CA LYS A 56 -11.58 -1.29 23.46
C LYS A 56 -10.98 -2.50 22.74
N ARG A 57 -9.98 -3.14 23.37
CA ARG A 57 -9.36 -4.36 22.86
C ARG A 57 -10.40 -5.46 22.72
N SER A 58 -10.36 -6.20 21.61
CA SER A 58 -11.30 -7.28 21.30
C SER A 58 -10.91 -8.64 21.90
N TYR A 59 -9.80 -8.72 22.66
CA TYR A 59 -9.30 -9.98 23.20
C TYR A 59 -8.66 -9.81 24.58
N LEU A 60 -8.57 -10.89 25.33
CA LEU A 60 -7.82 -10.96 26.58
C LEU A 60 -6.37 -11.40 26.30
N LYS A 61 -5.40 -10.80 27.02
CA LYS A 61 -3.97 -11.16 26.88
C LYS A 61 -3.67 -12.56 27.46
N LYS A 62 -4.45 -13.02 28.39
CA LYS A 62 -4.30 -14.32 29.05
C LYS A 62 -5.68 -14.95 29.23
N PRO A 63 -5.82 -16.29 29.23
CA PRO A 63 -4.77 -17.26 28.91
C PRO A 63 -4.42 -17.29 27.42
N GLN A 64 -3.22 -17.76 27.11
CA GLN A 64 -2.77 -18.01 25.73
C GLN A 64 -2.31 -19.45 25.61
N LEU A 65 -2.64 -20.07 24.48
CA LEU A 65 -2.15 -21.40 24.14
C LEU A 65 -0.68 -21.32 23.63
N PRO A 66 0.11 -22.38 23.78
CA PRO A 66 1.42 -22.45 23.19
C PRO A 66 1.35 -22.37 21.67
N TYR A 67 2.43 -21.85 21.05
CA TYR A 67 2.53 -21.82 19.61
C TYR A 67 2.57 -23.23 19.03
N SER A 68 1.66 -23.52 18.12
CA SER A 68 1.64 -24.75 17.34
C SER A 68 1.25 -24.49 15.91
N ARG A 69 1.77 -25.29 15.00
CA ARG A 69 1.46 -25.25 13.56
C ARG A 69 1.30 -26.67 13.03
N PHE A 70 0.25 -26.87 12.26
CA PHE A 70 0.06 -28.14 11.54
C PHE A 70 1.10 -28.31 10.44
N PRO A 71 1.41 -29.56 10.03
CA PRO A 71 2.23 -29.80 8.86
C PRO A 71 1.65 -29.10 7.63
N GLY A 72 2.53 -28.54 6.79
CA GLY A 72 2.15 -27.98 5.50
C GLY A 72 2.43 -28.93 4.35
N PHE A 73 1.75 -28.72 3.22
CA PHE A 73 1.94 -29.53 2.01
C PHE A 73 3.19 -29.13 1.22
N GLN A 74 3.70 -27.91 1.43
CA GLN A 74 4.87 -27.41 0.73
C GLN A 74 5.74 -26.53 1.63
N LYS A 75 7.01 -26.41 1.24
CA LYS A 75 7.96 -25.46 1.84
C LYS A 75 7.94 -24.14 1.08
N ILE A 76 8.25 -23.05 1.76
CA ILE A 76 8.41 -21.72 1.14
C ILE A 76 9.59 -21.78 0.17
N LYS A 77 9.40 -21.24 -1.03
CA LYS A 77 10.41 -21.11 -2.08
C LYS A 77 10.71 -19.67 -2.38
N ARG A 78 11.85 -19.39 -3.00
CA ARG A 78 12.16 -18.06 -3.52
C ARG A 78 11.09 -17.64 -4.52
N ASN A 79 10.72 -16.36 -4.47
CA ASN A 79 9.68 -15.74 -5.28
C ASN A 79 8.23 -16.07 -4.92
N ASP A 80 7.97 -16.93 -3.92
CA ASP A 80 6.61 -17.11 -3.42
C ASP A 80 6.06 -15.81 -2.85
N ILE A 81 4.78 -15.54 -3.09
CA ILE A 81 4.06 -14.46 -2.42
C ILE A 81 3.48 -15.04 -1.14
N VAL A 82 3.97 -14.54 0.00
CA VAL A 82 3.63 -15.06 1.32
C VAL A 82 2.92 -14.03 2.17
N VAL A 83 1.97 -14.48 2.98
CA VAL A 83 1.33 -13.68 4.02
C VAL A 83 1.89 -14.08 5.38
N PHE A 84 2.33 -13.10 6.16
CA PHE A 84 2.92 -13.34 7.47
C PHE A 84 2.51 -12.25 8.47
N SER A 85 2.54 -12.59 9.75
CA SER A 85 2.29 -11.62 10.83
C SER A 85 3.50 -10.71 11.00
N TRP A 86 3.29 -9.40 11.00
CA TRP A 86 4.36 -8.40 11.12
C TRP A 86 5.07 -8.48 12.49
N PRO A 87 6.36 -8.82 12.56
CA PRO A 87 7.05 -9.05 13.85
C PRO A 87 7.07 -7.83 14.76
N ALA A 88 7.28 -6.65 14.18
CA ALA A 88 7.40 -5.38 14.88
C ALA A 88 6.06 -4.66 15.12
N ASP A 89 4.90 -5.35 14.94
CA ASP A 89 3.59 -4.76 15.20
C ASP A 89 3.36 -4.60 16.70
N THR A 90 3.72 -3.43 17.18
CA THR A 90 3.65 -3.03 18.60
C THR A 90 2.78 -1.81 18.82
N VAL A 91 2.02 -1.37 17.80
CA VAL A 91 1.12 -0.22 17.87
C VAL A 91 -0.32 -0.62 17.57
N ARG A 92 -1.29 0.12 18.09
CA ARG A 92 -2.72 -0.11 17.82
C ARG A 92 -3.18 0.48 16.49
N GLN A 93 -2.59 1.61 16.14
CA GLN A 93 -2.89 2.29 14.87
C GLN A 93 -1.61 2.55 14.10
N PHE A 94 -1.65 2.33 12.80
CA PHE A 94 -0.56 2.68 11.89
C PHE A 94 -0.23 4.17 12.00
N PHE A 95 1.05 4.50 11.90
CA PHE A 95 1.60 5.86 11.91
C PHE A 95 1.38 6.68 13.19
N LYS A 96 0.82 6.12 14.27
CA LYS A 96 0.79 6.77 15.57
C LYS A 96 1.93 6.29 16.45
N LYS A 97 2.68 7.23 17.04
CA LYS A 97 3.64 6.93 18.10
C LYS A 97 2.85 6.64 19.38
N GLU A 98 2.79 5.37 19.75
CA GLU A 98 2.18 4.93 21.01
C GLU A 98 3.24 4.19 21.83
N ALA A 99 3.07 4.16 23.17
CA ALA A 99 3.85 3.27 24.02
C ALA A 99 3.69 1.82 23.50
N GLY A 100 4.78 1.10 23.34
CA GLY A 100 4.81 -0.23 22.74
C GLY A 100 3.75 -1.18 23.33
N VAL A 101 2.89 -1.72 22.50
CA VAL A 101 1.86 -2.67 22.89
C VAL A 101 2.29 -4.07 22.45
N VAL A 102 2.55 -4.96 23.38
CA VAL A 102 2.82 -6.36 23.07
C VAL A 102 1.51 -7.03 22.64
N LYS A 103 1.46 -7.45 21.37
CA LYS A 103 0.34 -8.21 20.80
C LYS A 103 0.71 -9.68 20.65
N PRO A 104 -0.23 -10.61 20.93
CA PRO A 104 -0.09 -12.01 20.53
C PRO A 104 0.12 -12.13 19.03
N ILE A 105 0.83 -13.17 18.57
CA ILE A 105 1.18 -13.31 17.16
C ILE A 105 -0.03 -13.42 16.23
N ASP A 106 -1.12 -14.03 16.71
CA ASP A 106 -2.40 -14.17 15.99
C ASP A 106 -3.26 -12.88 15.99
N LYS A 107 -2.82 -11.85 16.72
CA LYS A 107 -3.43 -10.50 16.77
C LYS A 107 -2.54 -9.42 16.12
N LYS A 108 -1.42 -9.81 15.54
CA LYS A 108 -0.57 -8.91 14.76
C LYS A 108 -1.13 -8.71 13.36
N SER A 109 -0.82 -7.57 12.76
CA SER A 109 -1.19 -7.24 11.40
C SER A 109 -0.54 -8.20 10.41
N ASN A 110 -1.28 -8.61 9.40
CA ASN A 110 -0.79 -9.48 8.34
C ASN A 110 -0.26 -8.63 7.18
N TYR A 111 0.92 -9.00 6.69
CA TYR A 111 1.57 -8.40 5.55
C TYR A 111 1.72 -9.42 4.44
N VAL A 112 1.56 -8.96 3.20
CA VAL A 112 1.84 -9.75 2.00
C VAL A 112 3.11 -9.22 1.34
N LYS A 113 4.10 -10.09 1.13
CA LYS A 113 5.37 -9.76 0.48
C LYS A 113 5.88 -10.93 -0.34
N ARG A 114 6.78 -10.64 -1.30
CA ARG A 114 7.50 -11.65 -2.04
C ARG A 114 8.68 -12.16 -1.23
N CYS A 115 8.80 -13.49 -1.08
CA CYS A 115 9.93 -14.14 -0.43
C CYS A 115 11.12 -14.16 -1.40
N VAL A 116 12.07 -13.26 -1.23
CA VAL A 116 13.23 -13.14 -2.14
C VAL A 116 14.36 -14.07 -1.78
N ALA A 117 14.51 -14.44 -0.52
CA ALA A 117 15.54 -15.34 -0.01
C ALA A 117 14.95 -16.34 0.99
N ILE A 118 15.54 -17.50 1.10
CA ILE A 118 15.16 -18.57 2.04
C ILE A 118 16.31 -18.81 3.04
N PRO A 119 16.06 -19.53 4.16
CA PRO A 119 17.12 -19.85 5.10
C PRO A 119 18.32 -20.51 4.44
N GLY A 120 19.54 -20.06 4.77
CA GLY A 120 20.79 -20.48 4.16
C GLY A 120 21.27 -19.62 2.98
N ASP A 121 20.43 -18.69 2.48
CA ASP A 121 20.85 -17.76 1.44
C ASP A 121 21.61 -16.57 2.00
N THR A 122 22.61 -16.12 1.24
CA THR A 122 23.23 -14.80 1.42
C THR A 122 22.54 -13.81 0.49
N LEU A 123 21.88 -12.79 1.07
CA LEU A 123 21.15 -11.74 0.34
C LEU A 123 21.99 -10.47 0.32
N THR A 124 22.25 -9.93 -0.87
CA THR A 124 22.78 -8.57 -1.06
C THR A 124 21.87 -7.77 -1.99
N ILE A 125 21.85 -6.46 -1.81
CA ILE A 125 21.12 -5.53 -2.68
C ILE A 125 22.11 -4.50 -3.18
N GLU A 126 22.34 -4.47 -4.49
CA GLU A 126 23.27 -3.56 -5.16
C GLU A 126 22.48 -2.75 -6.18
N ASP A 127 22.50 -1.43 -6.08
CA ASP A 127 21.72 -0.52 -6.92
C ASP A 127 20.22 -0.90 -7.07
N GLY A 128 19.62 -1.39 -5.97
CA GLY A 128 18.25 -1.87 -5.97
C GLY A 128 18.04 -3.25 -6.59
N ILE A 129 19.10 -3.91 -7.07
CA ILE A 129 19.06 -5.24 -7.67
C ILE A 129 19.38 -6.28 -6.60
N ILE A 130 18.53 -7.30 -6.51
CA ILE A 130 18.68 -8.39 -5.54
C ILE A 130 19.67 -9.41 -6.07
N HIS A 131 20.68 -9.74 -5.26
CA HIS A 131 21.63 -10.84 -5.50
C HIS A 131 21.46 -11.89 -4.40
N ILE A 132 21.45 -13.14 -4.81
CA ILE A 132 21.37 -14.31 -3.92
C ILE A 132 22.60 -15.17 -4.14
N ASN A 133 23.36 -15.39 -3.07
CA ASN A 133 24.60 -16.17 -3.09
C ASN A 133 25.58 -15.63 -4.16
N GLY A 134 25.72 -14.31 -4.23
CA GLY A 134 26.60 -13.59 -5.17
C GLY A 134 26.12 -13.53 -6.62
N LYS A 135 24.92 -14.07 -6.94
CA LYS A 135 24.35 -14.05 -8.30
C LYS A 135 23.11 -13.18 -8.35
N LYS A 136 22.95 -12.40 -9.42
CA LYS A 136 21.74 -11.62 -9.68
C LYS A 136 20.51 -12.54 -9.67
N SER A 137 19.52 -12.20 -8.86
CA SER A 137 18.28 -12.94 -8.75
C SER A 137 17.43 -12.75 -10.01
N ILE A 138 16.93 -13.85 -10.56
CA ILE A 138 15.98 -13.85 -11.67
C ILE A 138 14.59 -13.77 -11.07
N MET A 139 13.91 -12.64 -11.32
CA MET A 139 12.54 -12.44 -10.88
C MET A 139 11.56 -13.04 -11.88
N PRO A 140 10.41 -13.60 -11.43
CA PRO A 140 9.36 -14.04 -12.34
C PRO A 140 8.82 -12.86 -13.17
N ASP A 141 8.29 -13.11 -14.36
CA ASP A 141 7.75 -12.08 -15.27
C ASP A 141 6.67 -11.20 -14.62
N ARG A 142 5.92 -11.75 -13.67
CA ARG A 142 4.93 -11.03 -12.88
C ARG A 142 5.54 -10.14 -11.79
N ALA A 143 6.80 -10.32 -11.43
CA ALA A 143 7.51 -9.45 -10.50
C ALA A 143 8.08 -8.27 -11.29
N LYS A 144 7.45 -7.12 -11.14
CA LYS A 144 7.88 -5.88 -11.79
C LYS A 144 8.36 -4.89 -10.72
N PRO A 145 9.63 -4.96 -10.29
CA PRO A 145 10.15 -4.07 -9.26
C PRO A 145 10.09 -2.62 -9.75
N LEU A 146 9.68 -1.74 -8.87
CA LEU A 146 9.62 -0.30 -9.10
C LEU A 146 10.83 0.36 -8.46
N TYR A 147 11.43 1.27 -9.18
CA TYR A 147 12.57 2.09 -8.73
C TYR A 147 12.15 3.56 -8.71
N GLY A 148 12.67 4.32 -7.73
CA GLY A 148 12.46 5.75 -7.66
C GLY A 148 13.34 6.48 -8.69
N TYR A 149 12.71 7.21 -9.61
CA TYR A 149 13.37 8.07 -10.59
C TYR A 149 12.96 9.51 -10.36
N THR A 150 13.90 10.42 -10.46
CA THR A 150 13.61 11.86 -10.50
C THR A 150 13.55 12.31 -11.95
N ALA A 151 12.35 12.61 -12.43
CA ALA A 151 12.13 13.11 -13.78
C ALA A 151 12.23 14.64 -13.82
N TYR A 152 12.99 15.16 -14.76
CA TYR A 152 13.14 16.59 -15.02
C TYR A 152 12.52 16.95 -16.38
N SER A 153 11.72 17.99 -16.42
CA SER A 153 11.13 18.48 -17.67
C SER A 153 10.95 19.99 -17.64
N TYR A 154 11.48 20.71 -18.63
CA TYR A 154 11.29 22.17 -18.73
C TYR A 154 9.81 22.58 -18.91
N LYS A 155 9.01 21.76 -19.57
CA LYS A 155 7.58 22.01 -19.79
C LYS A 155 6.69 21.39 -18.73
N GLY A 156 7.28 20.72 -17.73
CA GLY A 156 6.58 19.94 -16.73
C GLY A 156 6.21 18.53 -17.19
N VAL A 157 6.06 17.62 -16.23
CA VAL A 157 5.71 16.22 -16.49
C VAL A 157 4.20 16.07 -16.64
N SER A 158 3.75 15.75 -17.85
CA SER A 158 2.34 15.66 -18.20
C SER A 158 1.67 14.43 -17.54
N ALA A 159 0.56 14.67 -16.84
CA ALA A 159 -0.27 13.62 -16.29
C ALA A 159 -0.81 12.65 -17.37
N ARG A 160 -1.09 13.16 -18.57
CA ARG A 160 -1.54 12.36 -19.70
C ARG A 160 -0.49 11.35 -20.13
N LYS A 161 0.76 11.79 -20.32
CA LYS A 161 1.87 10.90 -20.71
C LYS A 161 2.14 9.83 -19.64
N LEU A 162 2.09 10.19 -18.36
CA LEU A 162 2.24 9.22 -17.26
C LEU A 162 1.12 8.18 -17.24
N LYS A 163 -0.11 8.61 -17.50
CA LYS A 163 -1.27 7.69 -17.60
C LYS A 163 -1.13 6.73 -18.79
N GLU A 164 -0.65 7.19 -19.94
CA GLU A 164 -0.36 6.35 -21.11
C GLU A 164 0.69 5.28 -20.81
N LEU A 165 1.66 5.57 -19.92
CA LEU A 165 2.65 4.62 -19.41
C LEU A 165 2.10 3.69 -18.31
N GLY A 166 0.80 3.80 -17.98
CA GLY A 166 0.17 2.98 -16.96
C GLY A 166 0.53 3.36 -15.52
N TYR A 167 1.03 4.60 -15.30
CA TYR A 167 1.33 5.09 -13.97
C TYR A 167 0.04 5.41 -13.22
N ALA A 168 -0.25 4.62 -12.19
CA ALA A 168 -1.52 4.70 -11.46
C ALA A 168 -1.51 5.72 -10.31
N ASP A 169 -0.35 5.92 -9.67
CA ASP A 169 -0.22 6.79 -8.50
C ASP A 169 0.10 8.23 -8.92
N LEU A 170 -0.86 8.85 -9.59
CA LEU A 170 -0.71 10.18 -10.18
C LEU A 170 -1.52 11.21 -9.40
N ASN A 171 -0.83 12.01 -8.60
CA ASN A 171 -1.42 13.22 -8.03
C ASN A 171 -1.25 14.39 -8.99
N ARG A 172 -2.34 15.09 -9.28
CA ARG A 172 -2.38 16.31 -10.10
C ARG A 172 -2.56 17.52 -9.21
N LYS A 173 -1.75 18.55 -9.40
CA LYS A 173 -1.79 19.78 -8.62
C LYS A 173 -2.55 20.86 -9.38
N PHE A 174 -3.51 21.50 -8.72
CA PHE A 174 -4.28 22.61 -9.30
C PHE A 174 -4.20 23.83 -8.41
N VAL A 175 -4.16 24.99 -9.07
CA VAL A 175 -4.40 26.28 -8.43
C VAL A 175 -5.82 26.71 -8.76
N ILE A 176 -6.54 27.13 -7.73
CA ILE A 176 -7.93 27.62 -7.85
C ILE A 176 -8.00 28.94 -7.08
N ASN A 177 -8.34 30.01 -7.78
CA ASN A 177 -8.44 31.32 -7.20
C ASN A 177 -9.87 31.66 -6.80
N ASN A 178 -10.03 32.44 -5.72
CA ASN A 178 -11.30 33.02 -5.28
C ASN A 178 -12.43 32.00 -5.14
N ILE A 179 -12.15 30.88 -4.47
CA ILE A 179 -13.14 29.82 -4.26
C ILE A 179 -13.99 30.13 -3.02
N SER A 180 -15.30 30.03 -3.16
CA SER A 180 -16.23 30.14 -2.03
C SER A 180 -16.35 28.80 -1.28
N GLN A 181 -16.74 28.85 0.00
CA GLN A 181 -16.87 27.64 0.83
C GLN A 181 -17.83 26.59 0.25
N PRO A 182 -18.98 26.93 -0.35
CA PRO A 182 -19.84 25.93 -1.00
C PRO A 182 -19.16 25.20 -2.15
N ILE A 183 -18.35 25.91 -2.94
CA ILE A 183 -17.60 25.33 -4.04
C ILE A 183 -16.49 24.40 -3.51
N LEU A 184 -15.77 24.84 -2.49
CA LEU A 184 -14.75 24.03 -1.84
C LEU A 184 -15.37 22.73 -1.30
N ASN A 185 -16.51 22.81 -0.62
CA ASN A 185 -17.21 21.63 -0.11
C ASN A 185 -17.61 20.64 -1.23
N ALA A 186 -17.99 21.14 -2.39
CA ALA A 186 -18.30 20.29 -3.56
C ALA A 186 -17.06 19.61 -4.14
N LEU A 187 -15.87 20.20 -3.97
CA LEU A 187 -14.60 19.65 -4.45
C LEU A 187 -13.92 18.69 -3.46
N ILE A 188 -14.21 18.81 -2.15
CA ILE A 188 -13.58 17.98 -1.09
C ILE A 188 -13.51 16.48 -1.43
N PRO A 189 -14.57 15.82 -1.98
CA PRO A 189 -14.51 14.40 -2.30
C PRO A 189 -13.44 14.02 -3.35
N TYR A 190 -12.95 14.99 -4.10
CA TYR A 190 -11.97 14.80 -5.18
C TYR A 190 -10.56 15.28 -4.80
N ILE A 191 -10.43 15.94 -3.66
CA ILE A 191 -9.17 16.48 -3.15
C ILE A 191 -8.47 15.36 -2.35
N THR A 192 -7.24 15.06 -2.71
CA THR A 192 -6.38 14.11 -1.98
C THR A 192 -5.46 14.81 -0.97
N GLY A 193 -5.27 16.12 -1.10
CA GLY A 193 -4.47 16.92 -0.18
C GLY A 193 -4.44 18.40 -0.55
N PHE A 194 -3.95 19.21 0.36
CA PHE A 194 -3.77 20.64 0.17
C PHE A 194 -2.28 20.98 0.22
N ALA A 195 -1.79 21.76 -0.76
CA ALA A 195 -0.48 22.38 -0.71
C ALA A 195 -0.55 23.80 -0.15
N SER A 196 -1.68 24.52 -0.36
CA SER A 196 -2.00 25.79 0.26
C SER A 196 -3.50 25.91 0.49
N GLN A 197 -3.91 26.47 1.62
CA GLN A 197 -5.30 26.75 1.97
C GLN A 197 -5.59 28.25 2.04
N ASP A 198 -4.79 29.07 1.36
CA ASP A 198 -5.08 30.49 1.22
C ASP A 198 -6.38 30.68 0.43
N PRO A 199 -7.42 31.35 0.99
CA PRO A 199 -8.68 31.57 0.30
C PRO A 199 -8.58 32.27 -1.05
N SER A 200 -7.56 33.09 -1.24
CA SER A 200 -7.30 33.79 -2.52
C SER A 200 -6.60 32.88 -3.54
N ASN A 201 -5.91 31.83 -3.09
CA ASN A 201 -5.07 30.97 -3.93
C ASN A 201 -4.95 29.57 -3.36
N TYR A 202 -6.02 28.78 -3.45
CA TYR A 202 -5.99 27.39 -3.06
C TYR A 202 -5.09 26.57 -3.98
N GLN A 203 -4.16 25.81 -3.38
CA GLN A 203 -3.40 24.81 -4.11
C GLN A 203 -3.79 23.43 -3.60
N ILE A 204 -4.40 22.63 -4.46
CA ILE A 204 -4.96 21.33 -4.12
C ILE A 204 -4.32 20.22 -4.93
N TYR A 205 -4.24 19.04 -4.34
CA TYR A 205 -3.92 17.79 -5.03
C TYR A 205 -5.20 17.01 -5.30
N THR A 206 -5.26 16.40 -6.46
CA THR A 206 -6.35 15.49 -6.85
C THR A 206 -5.75 14.18 -7.34
N GLY A 207 -6.57 13.12 -7.38
CA GLY A 207 -6.17 11.86 -8.00
C GLY A 207 -6.00 11.97 -9.53
N PRO A 208 -5.73 10.84 -10.22
CA PRO A 208 -5.44 10.78 -11.66
C PRO A 208 -6.51 11.37 -12.56
N LYS A 209 -7.77 11.31 -12.12
CA LYS A 209 -8.92 11.86 -12.89
C LYS A 209 -8.95 13.39 -12.93
N GLY A 210 -8.24 14.05 -12.00
CA GLY A 210 -8.25 15.50 -11.85
C GLY A 210 -9.56 16.03 -11.29
N LEU A 211 -9.85 17.30 -11.57
CA LEU A 211 -11.10 17.94 -11.17
C LEU A 211 -12.27 17.47 -12.04
N PRO A 212 -13.45 17.21 -11.44
CA PRO A 212 -14.64 16.78 -12.21
C PRO A 212 -15.14 17.92 -13.08
N ILE A 213 -15.20 17.68 -14.38
CA ILE A 213 -15.57 18.70 -15.39
C ILE A 213 -16.97 19.27 -15.12
N GLU A 214 -17.89 18.47 -14.61
CA GLU A 214 -19.27 18.90 -14.29
C GLU A 214 -19.28 19.97 -13.20
N ILE A 215 -18.49 19.79 -12.13
CA ILE A 215 -18.38 20.75 -11.03
C ILE A 215 -17.66 22.01 -11.50
N VAL A 216 -16.57 21.85 -12.26
CA VAL A 216 -15.82 22.98 -12.83
C VAL A 216 -16.71 23.85 -13.71
N ARG A 217 -17.54 23.26 -14.56
CA ARG A 217 -18.49 23.98 -15.43
C ARG A 217 -19.64 24.59 -14.65
N LYS A 218 -20.26 23.83 -13.74
CA LYS A 218 -21.40 24.29 -12.93
C LYS A 218 -21.08 25.55 -12.15
N TYR A 219 -19.92 25.59 -11.53
CA TYR A 219 -19.50 26.70 -10.67
C TYR A 219 -18.56 27.68 -11.40
N ARG A 220 -18.29 27.50 -12.69
CA ARG A 220 -17.38 28.32 -13.50
C ARG A 220 -16.01 28.48 -12.86
N ILE A 221 -15.46 27.39 -12.31
CA ILE A 221 -14.21 27.40 -11.56
C ILE A 221 -13.05 27.67 -12.51
N GLN A 222 -12.25 28.70 -12.21
CA GLN A 222 -10.98 28.94 -12.89
C GLN A 222 -9.89 28.12 -12.18
N ALA A 223 -9.62 26.93 -12.70
CA ALA A 223 -8.58 26.05 -12.21
C ALA A 223 -7.46 25.93 -13.23
N LYS A 224 -6.22 26.15 -12.77
CA LYS A 224 -5.01 25.97 -13.57
C LYS A 224 -4.24 24.77 -13.05
N GLU A 225 -3.97 23.78 -13.89
CA GLU A 225 -3.07 22.69 -13.51
C GLU A 225 -1.63 23.18 -13.47
N LEU A 226 -0.95 22.94 -12.34
CA LEU A 226 0.47 23.20 -12.19
C LEU A 226 1.24 21.92 -12.55
N LEU A 227 1.99 21.98 -13.63
CA LEU A 227 2.89 20.92 -14.03
C LEU A 227 4.20 21.07 -13.26
N GLU A 228 4.57 20.07 -12.50
CA GLU A 228 5.82 20.04 -11.77
C GLU A 228 6.97 19.78 -12.75
N THR A 229 7.98 20.63 -12.74
CA THR A 229 9.18 20.49 -13.58
C THR A 229 10.13 19.40 -13.08
N VAL A 230 10.00 19.06 -11.79
CA VAL A 230 10.73 17.97 -11.13
C VAL A 230 9.73 17.07 -10.44
N LYS A 231 9.74 15.79 -10.77
CA LYS A 231 8.81 14.82 -10.18
C LYS A 231 9.48 13.50 -9.87
N THR A 232 9.28 12.99 -8.65
CA THR A 232 9.70 11.63 -8.31
C THR A 232 8.63 10.64 -8.78
N LEU A 233 9.05 9.67 -9.56
CA LEU A 233 8.21 8.63 -10.14
C LEU A 233 8.73 7.26 -9.74
N PHE A 234 7.83 6.33 -9.45
CA PHE A 234 8.17 4.94 -9.21
C PHE A 234 7.85 4.11 -10.46
N LEU A 235 8.86 3.78 -11.22
CA LEU A 235 8.76 3.15 -12.54
C LEU A 235 9.55 1.85 -12.59
N THR A 236 9.13 0.93 -13.44
CA THR A 236 9.98 -0.18 -13.86
C THR A 236 11.10 0.36 -14.77
N ILE A 237 12.18 -0.42 -14.93
CA ILE A 237 13.28 -0.05 -15.83
C ILE A 237 12.78 0.18 -17.28
N ASN A 238 11.80 -0.60 -17.73
CA ASN A 238 11.27 -0.43 -19.09
C ASN A 238 10.44 0.85 -19.24
N GLU A 239 9.60 1.17 -18.24
CA GLU A 239 8.80 2.39 -18.22
C GLU A 239 9.70 3.64 -18.14
N SER A 240 10.79 3.59 -17.36
CA SER A 240 11.74 4.72 -17.29
C SER A 240 12.40 5.03 -18.63
N LYS A 241 12.75 4.00 -19.43
CA LYS A 241 13.30 4.18 -20.79
C LYS A 241 12.29 4.76 -21.78
N GLN A 242 11.00 4.55 -21.59
CA GLN A 242 9.95 5.12 -22.45
C GLN A 242 9.60 6.57 -22.10
N LEU A 243 10.01 7.01 -20.92
CA LEU A 243 9.76 8.39 -20.47
C LEU A 243 10.76 9.40 -21.05
N VAL A 244 11.98 8.95 -21.34
CA VAL A 244 13.05 9.72 -21.99
C VAL A 244 12.80 9.78 -23.48
#